data_bfc39ba29fa69eecb553f81026ea13ac
#
_entry.id   bfc39ba29fa69eecb553f81026ea13ac
#
_cell.length_a   1.000
_cell.length_b   1.000
_cell.length_c   1.000
_cell.angle_alpha   90.00
_cell.angle_beta   90.00
_cell.angle_gamma   90.00
#
_symmetry.space_group_name_H-M   'P 1'
#
loop_
_entity.id
_entity.type
_entity.pdbx_description
1 polymer ?
#
loop_
_entity_poly.entity_id
_entity_poly.type
_entity_poly.pdbx_seq_one_letter_code
_entity_poly.pdbx_strand_id
1 'polypeptide(L)'
;RRNFVHVDDLVSAILLSIDNPKARQQLFNVCMDEPVDYRKVAEYLAETQGLPSVDVKTQYQSTWLDNAKAKFLLDWKPKIDLKQLIGKAWGYERAKDDPRKIWYPG
;
A
#
# COMPACT_ATOMS: atom_id res chain seq x y z
N ARG A 1 10.25 -0.90 8.18
CA ARG A 1 8.89 -0.40 7.96
C ARG A 1 8.83 0.46 6.70
N ARG A 2 7.81 0.28 5.92
CA ARG A 2 7.59 1.01 4.68
C ARG A 2 6.16 1.50 4.60
N ASN A 3 5.97 2.62 3.91
CA ASN A 3 4.63 3.14 3.63
C ASN A 3 4.12 2.55 2.34
N PHE A 4 2.92 2.02 2.36
CA PHE A 4 2.24 1.45 1.19
C PHE A 4 0.83 2.00 1.08
N VAL A 5 0.29 1.93 -0.12
CA VAL A 5 -1.12 2.19 -0.39
C VAL A 5 -1.53 1.29 -1.56
N HIS A 6 -2.70 0.68 -1.45
CA HIS A 6 -3.27 -0.04 -2.58
C HIS A 6 -3.77 0.95 -3.63
N VAL A 7 -3.63 0.59 -4.91
CA VAL A 7 -4.01 1.49 -6.02
C VAL A 7 -5.48 1.94 -5.92
N ASP A 8 -6.38 1.08 -5.46
CA ASP A 8 -7.79 1.46 -5.31
C ASP A 8 -7.98 2.56 -4.28
N ASP A 9 -7.21 2.52 -3.17
CA ASP A 9 -7.25 3.56 -2.15
C ASP A 9 -6.61 4.85 -2.65
N LEU A 10 -5.55 4.74 -3.45
CA LEU A 10 -4.94 5.90 -4.09
C LEU A 10 -5.90 6.57 -5.06
N VAL A 11 -6.58 5.78 -5.90
CA VAL A 11 -7.58 6.29 -6.84
C VAL A 11 -8.71 6.98 -6.10
N SER A 12 -9.19 6.42 -4.98
CA SER A 12 -10.23 7.06 -4.19
C SER A 12 -9.79 8.41 -3.64
N ALA A 13 -8.54 8.54 -3.21
CA ALA A 13 -7.98 9.82 -2.76
C ALA A 13 -7.92 10.84 -3.89
N ILE A 14 -7.51 10.42 -5.08
CA ILE A 14 -7.47 11.28 -6.27
C ILE A 14 -8.86 11.77 -6.61
N LEU A 15 -9.85 10.87 -6.65
CA LEU A 15 -11.23 11.24 -6.97
C LEU A 15 -11.80 12.23 -5.94
N LEU A 16 -11.50 12.05 -4.67
CA LEU A 16 -11.95 12.97 -3.61
C LEU A 16 -11.28 14.34 -3.70
N SER A 17 -10.12 14.44 -4.34
CA SER A 17 -9.38 15.70 -4.47
C SER A 17 -9.82 16.51 -5.71
N ILE A 18 -10.43 15.87 -6.71
CA ILE A 18 -10.86 16.55 -7.94
C ILE A 18 -11.99 17.55 -7.62
N ASP A 19 -11.80 18.79 -8.06
CA ASP A 19 -12.75 19.90 -7.83
C ASP A 19 -13.10 20.11 -6.36
N ASN A 20 -12.23 19.68 -5.45
CA ASN A 20 -12.43 19.87 -4.02
C ASN A 20 -11.65 21.12 -3.55
N PRO A 21 -12.34 22.19 -3.10
CA PRO A 21 -11.61 23.39 -2.66
C PRO A 21 -10.69 23.15 -1.48
N LYS A 22 -10.97 22.13 -0.66
CA LYS A 22 -10.09 21.78 0.49
C LYS A 22 -8.78 21.14 0.04
N ALA A 23 -8.72 20.59 -1.17
CA ALA A 23 -7.51 20.00 -1.72
C ALA A 23 -6.64 21.01 -2.46
N ARG A 24 -7.17 22.21 -2.75
CA ARG A 24 -6.50 23.20 -3.57
C ARG A 24 -5.18 23.65 -2.95
N GLN A 25 -4.10 23.56 -3.73
CA GLN A 25 -2.74 23.95 -3.29
C GLN A 25 -2.28 23.20 -2.04
N GLN A 26 -2.77 21.99 -1.82
CA GLN A 26 -2.40 21.15 -0.69
C GLN A 26 -1.60 19.94 -1.14
N LEU A 27 -0.67 19.53 -0.30
CA LEU A 27 0.09 18.30 -0.46
C LEU A 27 -0.41 17.28 0.55
N PHE A 28 -0.68 16.06 0.10
CA PHE A 28 -1.19 14.99 0.96
C PHE A 28 -0.26 13.78 0.95
N ASN A 29 -0.07 13.19 2.11
CA ASN A 29 0.48 11.84 2.22
C ASN A 29 -0.67 10.85 2.12
N VAL A 30 -0.62 9.98 1.13
CA VAL A 30 -1.66 8.96 0.89
C VAL A 30 -1.04 7.60 1.13
N CYS A 31 -1.33 7.01 2.26
CA CYS A 31 -0.75 5.73 2.67
C CYS A 31 -1.70 5.00 3.60
N MET A 32 -1.44 3.73 3.85
CA MET A 32 -2.17 2.94 4.84
C MET A 32 -2.00 3.55 6.23
N ASP A 33 -2.92 3.22 7.15
CA ASP A 33 -2.90 3.74 8.51
C ASP A 33 -1.64 3.34 9.27
N GLU A 34 -1.12 2.15 9.00
CA GLU A 34 0.10 1.66 9.64
C GLU A 34 1.17 1.38 8.58
N PRO A 35 2.45 1.67 8.88
CA PRO A 35 3.52 1.29 7.98
C PRO A 35 3.65 -0.22 7.93
N VAL A 36 4.05 -0.73 6.78
CA VAL A 36 4.24 -2.16 6.60
C VAL A 36 5.58 -2.57 7.21
N ASP A 37 5.52 -3.50 8.16
CA ASP A 37 6.69 -4.14 8.73
C ASP A 37 6.97 -5.42 7.94
N TYR A 38 8.10 -5.47 7.25
CA TYR A 38 8.46 -6.62 6.42
C TYR A 38 8.60 -7.92 7.23
N ARG A 39 8.92 -7.83 8.50
CA ARG A 39 8.94 -9.00 9.37
C ARG A 39 7.56 -9.62 9.49
N LYS A 40 6.52 -8.78 9.67
CA LYS A 40 5.13 -9.25 9.72
C LYS A 40 4.70 -9.86 8.38
N VAL A 41 5.14 -9.29 7.27
CA VAL A 41 4.86 -9.83 5.94
C VAL A 41 5.50 -11.22 5.79
N ALA A 42 6.77 -11.36 6.21
CA ALA A 42 7.47 -12.63 6.15
C ALA A 42 6.79 -13.70 7.00
N GLU A 43 6.38 -13.36 8.21
CA GLU A 43 5.64 -14.26 9.11
C GLU A 43 4.31 -14.70 8.50
N TYR A 44 3.57 -13.77 7.93
CA TYR A 44 2.29 -14.05 7.29
C TYR A 44 2.45 -14.97 6.08
N LEU A 45 3.44 -14.74 5.24
CA LEU A 45 3.72 -15.58 4.07
C LEU A 45 4.22 -16.96 4.48
N ALA A 46 5.03 -17.05 5.54
CA ALA A 46 5.46 -18.34 6.06
C ALA A 46 4.27 -19.16 6.58
N GLU A 47 3.34 -18.49 7.29
CA GLU A 47 2.16 -19.14 7.86
C GLU A 47 1.16 -19.56 6.78
N THR A 48 0.89 -18.71 5.79
CA THR A 48 -0.16 -18.95 4.80
C THR A 48 0.34 -19.67 3.55
N GLN A 49 1.60 -19.48 3.15
CA GLN A 49 2.16 -20.01 1.90
C GLN A 49 3.35 -20.93 2.12
N GLY A 50 3.78 -21.11 3.36
CA GLY A 50 4.90 -21.98 3.68
C GLY A 50 6.23 -21.52 3.11
N LEU A 51 6.40 -20.23 2.86
CA LEU A 51 7.61 -19.69 2.24
C LEU A 51 8.71 -19.45 3.29
N PRO A 52 9.96 -19.82 2.99
CA PRO A 52 11.08 -19.50 3.87
C PRO A 52 11.42 -18.02 3.77
N SER A 53 12.00 -17.48 4.83
CA SER A 53 12.47 -16.10 4.86
C SER A 53 13.92 -16.02 5.30
N VAL A 54 14.61 -14.99 4.81
CA VAL A 54 15.99 -14.69 5.20
C VAL A 54 16.03 -13.25 5.70
N ASP A 55 16.57 -13.08 6.91
CA ASP A 55 16.73 -11.76 7.51
C ASP A 55 18.08 -11.18 7.08
N VAL A 56 18.02 -10.13 6.26
CA VAL A 56 19.20 -9.40 5.80
C VAL A 56 19.30 -8.09 6.59
N LYS A 57 20.35 -7.98 7.40
CA LYS A 57 20.59 -6.77 8.18
C LYS A 57 21.12 -5.67 7.28
N THR A 58 20.45 -4.53 7.30
CA THR A 58 20.87 -3.33 6.57
C THR A 58 20.84 -2.12 7.50
N GLN A 59 21.54 -1.06 7.10
CA GLN A 59 21.52 0.20 7.84
C GLN A 59 20.38 1.13 7.36
N TYR A 60 19.53 0.64 6.47
CA TYR A 60 18.43 1.42 5.93
C TYR A 60 17.42 1.74 7.04
N GLN A 61 17.08 3.02 7.15
CA GLN A 61 16.03 3.49 8.04
C GLN A 61 14.83 3.93 7.22
N SER A 62 13.67 3.40 7.58
CA SER A 62 12.42 3.74 6.89
C SER A 62 11.74 4.92 7.57
N THR A 63 10.90 5.61 6.81
CA THR A 63 10.08 6.70 7.32
C THR A 63 8.65 6.21 7.54
N TRP A 64 7.96 6.88 8.44
CA TRP A 64 6.54 6.65 8.68
C TRP A 64 5.80 7.93 8.36
N LEU A 65 4.99 7.90 7.30
CA LEU A 65 4.20 9.04 6.86
C LEU A 65 2.88 9.12 7.63
N ASP A 66 2.47 10.34 7.91
CA ASP A 66 1.19 10.60 8.56
C ASP A 66 0.16 10.97 7.48
N ASN A 67 -0.93 10.22 7.42
CA ASN A 67 -2.01 10.42 6.45
C ASN A 67 -3.19 11.22 7.02
N ALA A 68 -3.05 11.80 8.21
CA ALA A 68 -4.13 12.49 8.91
C ALA A 68 -4.72 13.65 8.08
N LYS A 69 -3.88 14.38 7.35
CA LYS A 69 -4.33 15.50 6.52
C LYS A 69 -5.28 15.04 5.42
N ALA A 70 -4.99 13.93 4.74
CA ALA A 70 -5.87 13.37 3.73
C ALA A 70 -7.19 12.92 4.34
N LYS A 71 -7.16 12.28 5.50
CA LYS A 71 -8.37 11.88 6.22
C LYS A 71 -9.23 13.08 6.60
N PHE A 72 -8.59 14.13 7.12
CA PHE A 72 -9.31 15.30 7.62
C PHE A 72 -9.88 16.16 6.49
N LEU A 73 -9.05 16.52 5.50
CA LEU A 73 -9.46 17.45 4.45
C LEU A 73 -10.27 16.81 3.33
N LEU A 74 -9.97 15.56 2.99
CA LEU A 74 -10.63 14.84 1.89
C LEU A 74 -11.71 13.88 2.36
N ASP A 75 -11.85 13.68 3.68
CA ASP A 75 -12.70 12.63 4.25
C ASP A 75 -12.34 11.26 3.67
N TRP A 76 -11.03 11.04 3.47
CA TRP A 76 -10.50 9.82 2.86
C TRP A 76 -10.14 8.80 3.94
N LYS A 77 -10.36 7.52 3.64
CA LYS A 77 -9.94 6.42 4.50
C LYS A 77 -9.35 5.29 3.65
N PRO A 78 -8.19 4.75 4.03
CA PRO A 78 -7.69 3.56 3.36
C PRO A 78 -8.56 2.36 3.75
N LYS A 79 -9.00 1.60 2.77
CA LYS A 79 -9.88 0.44 2.96
C LYS A 79 -9.14 -0.89 2.89
N ILE A 80 -7.93 -0.87 2.34
CA ILE A 80 -7.14 -2.08 2.15
C ILE A 80 -6.10 -2.17 3.27
N ASP A 81 -6.21 -3.20 4.11
CA ASP A 81 -5.23 -3.47 5.17
C ASP A 81 -4.07 -4.33 4.64
N LEU A 82 -3.10 -4.64 5.53
CA LEU A 82 -1.91 -5.39 5.16
C LEU A 82 -2.24 -6.78 4.59
N LYS A 83 -3.14 -7.51 5.25
CA LYS A 83 -3.51 -8.86 4.80
C LYS A 83 -4.20 -8.83 3.44
N GLN A 84 -5.10 -7.88 3.25
CA GLN A 84 -5.77 -7.69 1.97
C GLN A 84 -4.79 -7.26 0.88
N LEU A 85 -3.83 -6.40 1.21
CA LEU A 85 -2.79 -5.95 0.28
C LEU A 85 -1.94 -7.12 -0.20
N ILE A 86 -1.48 -7.97 0.72
CA ILE A 86 -0.70 -9.16 0.40
C ILE A 86 -1.52 -10.12 -0.46
N GLY A 87 -2.78 -10.36 -0.10
CA GLY A 87 -3.66 -11.25 -0.85
C GLY A 87 -3.89 -10.79 -2.28
N LYS A 88 -4.11 -9.49 -2.48
CA LYS A 88 -4.30 -8.91 -3.81
C LYS A 88 -3.02 -8.97 -4.66
N ALA A 89 -1.86 -8.70 -4.07
CA ALA A 89 -0.59 -8.79 -4.75
C ALA A 89 -0.28 -10.24 -5.17
N TRP A 90 -0.53 -11.19 -4.28
CA TRP A 90 -0.33 -12.61 -4.57
C TRP A 90 -1.25 -13.10 -5.67
N GLY A 91 -2.52 -12.72 -5.63
CA GLY A 91 -3.50 -13.06 -6.65
C GLY A 91 -3.16 -12.45 -8.01
N TYR A 92 -2.68 -11.21 -8.02
CA TYR A 92 -2.27 -10.53 -9.25
C TYR A 92 -1.11 -11.25 -9.96
N GLU A 93 -0.10 -11.66 -9.22
CA GLU A 93 1.04 -12.40 -9.77
C GLU A 93 0.63 -13.72 -10.44
N ARG A 94 -0.45 -14.34 -9.95
CA ARG A 94 -0.96 -15.60 -10.46
C ARG A 94 -2.08 -15.46 -11.47
N ALA A 95 -2.59 -14.25 -11.69
CA ALA A 95 -3.64 -13.99 -12.67
C ALA A 95 -3.03 -13.97 -14.07
N LYS A 96 -3.27 -15.03 -14.85
CA LYS A 96 -2.70 -15.16 -16.19
C LYS A 96 -3.35 -14.21 -17.21
N ASP A 97 -4.63 -13.91 -17.03
CA ASP A 97 -5.44 -13.20 -18.00
C ASP A 97 -5.92 -11.82 -17.50
N ASP A 98 -5.31 -11.28 -16.45
CA ASP A 98 -5.69 -9.97 -15.94
C ASP A 98 -5.21 -8.88 -16.90
N PRO A 99 -6.13 -8.07 -17.50
CA PRO A 99 -5.75 -7.03 -18.46
C PRO A 99 -4.92 -5.90 -17.84
N ARG A 100 -4.93 -5.77 -16.51
CA ARG A 100 -4.11 -4.78 -15.81
C ARG A 100 -2.66 -5.21 -15.68
N LYS A 101 -2.38 -6.50 -15.91
CA LYS A 101 -1.05 -7.05 -15.73
C LYS A 101 -0.15 -6.62 -16.88
N ILE A 102 0.85 -5.82 -16.56
CA ILE A 102 1.85 -5.37 -17.52
C ILE A 102 3.09 -6.24 -17.36
N TRP A 103 3.55 -6.83 -18.47
CA TRP A 103 4.75 -7.64 -18.45
C TRP A 103 5.98 -6.77 -18.72
N TYR A 104 6.95 -6.82 -17.81
CA TYR A 104 8.21 -6.11 -17.95
C TYR A 104 9.32 -7.12 -18.18
N PRO A 105 10.01 -7.09 -19.32
CA PRO A 105 11.17 -7.95 -19.54
C PRO A 105 12.34 -7.49 -18.67
N GLY A 106 12.95 -8.43 -17.99
CA GLY A 106 14.11 -8.15 -17.15
C GLY A 106 14.06 -8.61 -15.74
#